data_4f0c5c01a5e94d1acc3a5e74f051ad1a
#
_entry.id   4f0c5c01a5e94d1acc3a5e74f051ad1a
#
_cell.length_a   1.000
_cell.length_b   1.000
_cell.length_c   1.000
_cell.angle_alpha   90.00
_cell.angle_beta   90.00
_cell.angle_gamma   90.00
#
_symmetry.space_group_name_H-M   'P 1'
#
loop_
_entity.id
_entity.type
_entity.pdbx_description
1 polymer ?
#
loop_
_entity_poly.entity_id
_entity_poly.type
_entity_poly.pdbx_seq_one_letter_code
_entity_poly.pdbx_strand_id
1 'polypeptide(L)'
;PFKGTFDGDGYKITNLKITGGSGAGLFGYTKGAVIKNCNVTGEVNGSNYSGGIVGYANDNTHILNCSFQGDVEGTGAYVGGIVGNTSSGYEVSGCFVTGKVKGSESVGGIAGWGVGTIKNCYALADVTAAGYNAGGIAGKASDVTIENCYYSGNVSAKNYNYAGGIAGTALGGTIQNCVSLAESVTGSEYVNRIAGYVGSNANVTLTNNYSYNRTQLVVGGNTTYADGTDEKDGTNVFVSAGKVMTDVPNQTLFNWEANGFTEENGWSISAKTGLPYLREDITTKLNLSALPEEPVPTKKRSGGGGTAPQTYTAQFDTNGGSAVDKVKTDKNGKIERPADPTKEGYIFVGWYSDSKLTKPFDFSAELTANSTLYAKWKENNEIILTIGSRKISVFGREIKNDVAPKIVNDRTMLPIRIVAESLGGTVTWNGELQRVTIQKGADVILITIGADTAYVNGTAVKLDAAAFVENGRTYLPLRFVSETLGAQVAWNEAEKTVTITK
;
A
#
# COMPACT_ATOMS: atom_id res chain seq x y z
N PRO A 1 -26.35 3.85 -23.07
CA PRO A 1 -25.55 3.60 -21.87
C PRO A 1 -25.55 2.13 -21.49
N PHE A 2 -24.42 1.62 -21.04
CA PHE A 2 -24.30 0.30 -20.45
C PHE A 2 -25.03 0.25 -19.11
N LYS A 3 -25.80 -0.82 -18.82
CA LYS A 3 -26.63 -0.95 -17.62
C LYS A 3 -26.39 -2.24 -16.83
N GLY A 4 -25.54 -3.12 -17.33
CA GLY A 4 -25.28 -4.42 -16.73
C GLY A 4 -24.14 -4.42 -15.73
N THR A 5 -23.76 -5.61 -15.30
CA THR A 5 -22.52 -5.85 -14.57
C THR A 5 -21.45 -6.30 -15.54
N PHE A 6 -20.29 -5.65 -15.47
CA PHE A 6 -19.06 -6.08 -16.11
C PHE A 6 -18.05 -6.43 -15.03
N ASP A 7 -17.66 -7.69 -14.97
CA ASP A 7 -16.60 -8.18 -14.08
C ASP A 7 -15.39 -8.57 -14.91
N GLY A 8 -14.31 -7.85 -14.74
CA GLY A 8 -13.05 -8.14 -15.42
C GLY A 8 -12.32 -9.36 -14.86
N ASP A 9 -12.80 -9.92 -13.73
CA ASP A 9 -12.25 -11.12 -13.08
C ASP A 9 -10.72 -11.08 -12.90
N GLY A 10 -10.18 -9.89 -12.74
CA GLY A 10 -8.73 -9.65 -12.63
C GLY A 10 -7.95 -9.73 -13.95
N TYR A 11 -8.58 -10.03 -15.07
CA TYR A 11 -7.93 -10.00 -16.38
C TYR A 11 -7.51 -8.59 -16.78
N LYS A 12 -6.48 -8.51 -17.62
CA LYS A 12 -5.94 -7.23 -18.11
C LYS A 12 -6.42 -6.96 -19.53
N ILE A 13 -6.94 -5.76 -19.75
CA ILE A 13 -7.16 -5.20 -21.08
C ILE A 13 -5.94 -4.33 -21.39
N THR A 14 -5.17 -4.70 -22.40
CA THR A 14 -3.93 -4.00 -22.75
C THR A 14 -4.04 -3.28 -24.07
N ASN A 15 -3.26 -2.18 -24.22
CA ASN A 15 -3.19 -1.39 -25.44
C ASN A 15 -4.55 -0.81 -25.87
N LEU A 16 -5.42 -0.49 -24.90
CA LEU A 16 -6.64 0.23 -25.21
C LEU A 16 -6.29 1.55 -25.92
N LYS A 17 -6.92 1.81 -27.05
CA LYS A 17 -6.76 3.08 -27.75
C LYS A 17 -8.12 3.60 -28.13
N ILE A 18 -8.53 4.69 -27.48
CA ILE A 18 -9.79 5.38 -27.76
C ILE A 18 -9.48 6.76 -28.29
N THR A 19 -10.10 7.14 -29.41
CA THR A 19 -9.90 8.42 -30.04
C THR A 19 -11.23 9.04 -30.41
N GLY A 20 -11.46 10.28 -29.96
CA GLY A 20 -12.56 11.16 -30.37
C GLY A 20 -13.87 11.01 -29.58
N GLY A 21 -14.70 12.02 -29.69
CA GLY A 21 -16.06 12.07 -29.12
C GLY A 21 -16.16 12.43 -27.64
N SER A 22 -17.39 12.74 -27.21
CA SER A 22 -17.75 12.88 -25.80
C SER A 22 -18.08 11.53 -25.19
N GLY A 23 -17.76 11.36 -23.92
CA GLY A 23 -17.95 10.09 -23.23
C GLY A 23 -16.91 9.06 -23.64
N ALA A 24 -15.63 9.45 -23.72
CA ALA A 24 -14.55 8.55 -24.06
C ALA A 24 -14.12 7.72 -22.81
N GLY A 25 -14.00 6.42 -22.96
CA GLY A 25 -13.60 5.47 -21.92
C GLY A 25 -13.84 4.04 -22.39
N LEU A 26 -13.33 3.04 -21.65
CA LEU A 26 -13.66 1.63 -21.94
C LEU A 26 -15.19 1.45 -22.06
N PHE A 27 -15.93 2.13 -21.20
CA PHE A 27 -17.38 2.34 -21.29
C PHE A 27 -17.64 3.83 -21.50
N GLY A 28 -18.26 4.18 -22.64
CA GLY A 28 -18.55 5.57 -22.93
C GLY A 28 -19.55 6.18 -21.95
N TYR A 29 -20.75 5.57 -21.86
CA TYR A 29 -21.85 5.99 -20.97
C TYR A 29 -22.39 4.77 -20.21
N THR A 30 -22.61 4.94 -18.90
CA THR A 30 -23.23 3.93 -18.06
C THR A 30 -24.47 4.48 -17.36
N LYS A 31 -25.37 3.59 -16.90
CA LYS A 31 -26.54 3.94 -16.09
C LYS A 31 -26.93 2.77 -15.20
N GLY A 32 -26.80 2.90 -13.90
CA GLY A 32 -27.07 1.83 -12.94
C GLY A 32 -26.19 0.59 -13.19
N ALA A 33 -24.96 0.80 -13.65
CA ALA A 33 -24.05 -0.28 -14.00
C ALA A 33 -23.11 -0.62 -12.85
N VAL A 34 -22.62 -1.87 -12.81
CA VAL A 34 -21.52 -2.28 -11.94
C VAL A 34 -20.36 -2.69 -12.83
N ILE A 35 -19.25 -1.96 -12.71
CA ILE A 35 -17.99 -2.27 -13.40
C ILE A 35 -16.96 -2.61 -12.34
N LYS A 36 -16.44 -3.79 -12.34
CA LYS A 36 -15.53 -4.24 -11.28
C LYS A 36 -14.38 -5.10 -11.77
N ASN A 37 -13.28 -5.12 -10.96
CA ASN A 37 -12.10 -5.97 -11.17
C ASN A 37 -11.47 -5.80 -12.55
N CYS A 38 -11.50 -4.59 -13.11
CA CYS A 38 -11.11 -4.29 -14.48
C CYS A 38 -9.74 -3.59 -14.49
N ASN A 39 -8.72 -4.24 -15.05
CA ASN A 39 -7.37 -3.69 -15.19
C ASN A 39 -7.12 -3.27 -16.63
N VAL A 40 -6.92 -1.99 -16.86
CA VAL A 40 -6.78 -1.44 -18.21
C VAL A 40 -5.45 -0.71 -18.38
N THR A 41 -4.76 -0.96 -19.49
CA THR A 41 -3.61 -0.15 -19.91
C THR A 41 -3.86 0.42 -21.30
N GLY A 42 -3.49 1.68 -21.54
CA GLY A 42 -3.65 2.29 -22.87
C GLY A 42 -3.75 3.80 -22.86
N GLU A 43 -4.41 4.33 -23.88
CA GLU A 43 -4.59 5.76 -24.12
C GLU A 43 -6.07 6.07 -24.40
N VAL A 44 -6.59 7.11 -23.76
CA VAL A 44 -7.92 7.64 -24.04
C VAL A 44 -7.82 9.09 -24.45
N ASN A 45 -8.17 9.39 -25.68
CA ASN A 45 -8.16 10.72 -26.26
C ASN A 45 -9.59 11.09 -26.65
N GLY A 46 -10.27 11.86 -25.81
CA GLY A 46 -11.67 12.23 -26.00
C GLY A 46 -11.91 13.74 -26.12
N SER A 47 -13.16 14.12 -25.97
CA SER A 47 -13.55 15.52 -25.80
C SER A 47 -14.08 15.74 -24.37
N ASN A 48 -15.37 15.94 -24.17
CA ASN A 48 -15.97 16.04 -22.83
C ASN A 48 -16.17 14.63 -22.24
N TYR A 49 -16.18 14.53 -20.91
CA TYR A 49 -16.46 13.29 -20.18
C TYR A 49 -15.51 12.16 -20.57
N SER A 50 -14.22 12.39 -20.41
CA SER A 50 -13.21 11.38 -20.70
C SER A 50 -12.72 10.70 -19.42
N GLY A 51 -12.72 9.38 -19.40
CA GLY A 51 -12.21 8.56 -18.28
C GLY A 51 -11.59 7.27 -18.77
N GLY A 52 -10.57 6.78 -18.09
CA GLY A 52 -9.90 5.53 -18.49
C GLY A 52 -10.84 4.32 -18.50
N ILE A 53 -11.77 4.28 -17.56
CA ILE A 53 -12.78 3.20 -17.43
C ILE A 53 -14.15 3.67 -17.93
N VAL A 54 -14.65 4.80 -17.43
CA VAL A 54 -15.97 5.30 -17.80
C VAL A 54 -15.91 6.76 -18.22
N GLY A 55 -16.47 7.10 -19.37
CA GLY A 55 -16.61 8.50 -19.77
C GLY A 55 -17.61 9.25 -18.89
N TYR A 56 -18.86 8.80 -18.86
CA TYR A 56 -19.94 9.38 -18.06
C TYR A 56 -20.70 8.29 -17.29
N ALA A 57 -20.61 8.34 -15.96
CA ALA A 57 -21.32 7.46 -15.07
C ALA A 57 -22.62 8.12 -14.58
N ASN A 58 -23.77 7.55 -14.97
CA ASN A 58 -25.09 8.07 -14.63
C ASN A 58 -25.78 7.13 -13.65
N ASP A 59 -26.65 7.69 -12.79
CA ASP A 59 -27.59 7.03 -11.89
C ASP A 59 -27.06 5.72 -11.25
N ASN A 60 -26.58 5.75 -10.03
CA ASN A 60 -26.16 4.55 -9.27
C ASN A 60 -25.17 3.63 -10.00
N THR A 61 -24.24 4.18 -10.77
CA THR A 61 -23.14 3.40 -11.34
C THR A 61 -22.06 3.18 -10.30
N HIS A 62 -21.61 1.94 -10.15
CA HIS A 62 -20.51 1.55 -9.27
C HIS A 62 -19.28 1.11 -10.07
N ILE A 63 -18.12 1.70 -9.76
CA ILE A 63 -16.83 1.35 -10.36
C ILE A 63 -15.93 0.86 -9.23
N LEU A 64 -15.70 -0.45 -9.18
CA LEU A 64 -15.10 -1.12 -8.02
C LEU A 64 -13.83 -1.88 -8.41
N ASN A 65 -12.77 -1.70 -7.65
CA ASN A 65 -11.51 -2.44 -7.82
C ASN A 65 -10.96 -2.37 -9.27
N CYS A 66 -11.06 -1.20 -9.90
CA CYS A 66 -10.61 -0.98 -11.27
C CYS A 66 -9.31 -0.19 -11.32
N SER A 67 -8.54 -0.39 -12.39
CA SER A 67 -7.33 0.40 -12.60
C SER A 67 -7.18 0.86 -14.03
N PHE A 68 -6.61 2.06 -14.19
CA PHE A 68 -6.16 2.55 -15.49
C PHE A 68 -4.69 2.98 -15.42
N GLN A 69 -3.88 2.42 -16.31
CA GLN A 69 -2.45 2.73 -16.40
C GLN A 69 -2.16 3.26 -17.82
N GLY A 70 -1.92 4.55 -17.91
CA GLY A 70 -1.68 5.25 -19.17
C GLY A 70 -2.22 6.66 -19.14
N ASP A 71 -2.35 7.25 -20.32
CA ASP A 71 -2.72 8.66 -20.45
C ASP A 71 -4.20 8.83 -20.80
N VAL A 72 -4.88 9.75 -20.09
CA VAL A 72 -6.25 10.17 -20.41
C VAL A 72 -6.22 11.64 -20.77
N GLU A 73 -6.50 11.96 -22.03
CA GLU A 73 -6.61 13.34 -22.52
C GLU A 73 -8.03 13.65 -23.00
N GLY A 74 -8.57 14.79 -22.57
CA GLY A 74 -9.81 15.36 -23.08
C GLY A 74 -9.60 16.77 -23.58
N THR A 75 -10.08 17.10 -24.78
CA THR A 75 -10.04 18.49 -25.27
C THR A 75 -11.08 19.38 -24.60
N GLY A 76 -12.05 18.79 -23.92
CA GLY A 76 -13.15 19.46 -23.23
C GLY A 76 -13.11 19.29 -21.72
N ALA A 77 -14.27 19.44 -21.10
CA ALA A 77 -14.44 19.40 -19.65
C ALA A 77 -14.62 17.97 -19.10
N TYR A 78 -14.36 17.80 -17.79
CA TYR A 78 -14.63 16.62 -16.98
C TYR A 78 -13.79 15.40 -17.42
N VAL A 79 -12.51 15.48 -17.09
CA VAL A 79 -11.55 14.43 -17.42
C VAL A 79 -11.02 13.79 -16.15
N GLY A 80 -11.15 12.49 -16.03
CA GLY A 80 -10.66 11.73 -14.89
C GLY A 80 -9.93 10.47 -15.29
N GLY A 81 -8.97 10.05 -14.50
CA GLY A 81 -8.20 8.83 -14.82
C GLY A 81 -9.06 7.56 -14.77
N ILE A 82 -10.11 7.51 -13.95
CA ILE A 82 -11.11 6.43 -13.90
C ILE A 82 -12.41 6.85 -14.58
N VAL A 83 -12.96 7.99 -14.16
CA VAL A 83 -14.27 8.45 -14.65
C VAL A 83 -14.25 9.95 -14.98
N GLY A 84 -14.77 10.33 -16.16
CA GLY A 84 -14.85 11.73 -16.57
C GLY A 84 -15.84 12.50 -15.74
N ASN A 85 -17.09 12.08 -15.72
CA ASN A 85 -18.17 12.73 -14.98
C ASN A 85 -19.10 11.70 -14.33
N THR A 86 -19.67 12.08 -13.20
CA THR A 86 -20.64 11.27 -12.47
C THR A 86 -21.88 12.06 -12.12
N SER A 87 -23.04 11.41 -12.04
CA SER A 87 -24.27 11.96 -11.46
C SER A 87 -24.49 11.41 -10.05
N SER A 88 -25.64 11.69 -9.43
CA SER A 88 -25.96 11.25 -8.07
C SER A 88 -25.94 9.72 -7.89
N GLY A 89 -25.57 9.27 -6.68
CA GLY A 89 -25.62 7.85 -6.28
C GLY A 89 -24.52 6.98 -6.85
N TYR A 90 -23.43 7.54 -7.34
CA TYR A 90 -22.29 6.74 -7.82
C TYR A 90 -21.31 6.38 -6.69
N GLU A 91 -20.54 5.33 -6.93
CA GLU A 91 -19.42 4.94 -6.09
C GLU A 91 -18.21 4.57 -6.94
N VAL A 92 -17.06 5.19 -6.65
CA VAL A 92 -15.76 4.74 -7.13
C VAL A 92 -14.96 4.26 -5.93
N SER A 93 -14.66 2.97 -5.86
CA SER A 93 -14.00 2.38 -4.70
C SER A 93 -12.92 1.38 -5.09
N GLY A 94 -11.82 1.36 -4.36
CA GLY A 94 -10.71 0.44 -4.60
C GLY A 94 -10.03 0.64 -5.96
N CYS A 95 -10.06 1.86 -6.51
CA CYS A 95 -9.56 2.16 -7.84
C CYS A 95 -8.24 2.92 -7.82
N PHE A 96 -7.43 2.72 -8.86
CA PHE A 96 -6.21 3.51 -8.97
C PHE A 96 -5.85 3.88 -10.41
N VAL A 97 -5.03 4.92 -10.52
CA VAL A 97 -4.53 5.47 -11.80
C VAL A 97 -3.03 5.68 -11.75
N THR A 98 -2.37 5.42 -12.88
CA THR A 98 -0.98 5.87 -13.11
C THR A 98 -0.83 6.46 -14.51
N GLY A 99 -0.01 7.50 -14.68
CA GLY A 99 0.22 8.14 -16.00
C GLY A 99 -0.11 9.63 -15.96
N LYS A 100 -0.81 10.14 -16.98
CA LYS A 100 -1.19 11.55 -17.08
C LYS A 100 -2.69 11.70 -17.28
N VAL A 101 -3.26 12.71 -16.64
CA VAL A 101 -4.66 13.09 -16.84
C VAL A 101 -4.71 14.56 -17.22
N LYS A 102 -5.19 14.84 -18.43
CA LYS A 102 -5.17 16.18 -18.98
C LYS A 102 -6.50 16.55 -19.63
N GLY A 103 -6.98 17.75 -19.35
CA GLY A 103 -8.24 18.27 -19.89
C GLY A 103 -8.29 19.78 -19.93
N SER A 104 -9.45 20.34 -20.36
CA SER A 104 -9.66 21.78 -20.30
C SER A 104 -10.15 22.25 -18.93
N GLU A 105 -11.14 21.57 -18.36
CA GLU A 105 -11.79 21.97 -17.11
C GLU A 105 -12.15 20.75 -16.26
N SER A 106 -12.08 20.89 -14.93
CA SER A 106 -12.42 19.85 -13.96
C SER A 106 -11.72 18.53 -14.25
N VAL A 107 -10.41 18.54 -14.02
CA VAL A 107 -9.52 17.42 -14.27
C VAL A 107 -9.10 16.81 -12.94
N GLY A 108 -9.30 15.51 -12.76
CA GLY A 108 -8.93 14.79 -11.54
C GLY A 108 -8.24 13.47 -11.82
N GLY A 109 -7.32 13.10 -10.94
CA GLY A 109 -6.60 11.82 -11.08
C GLY A 109 -7.54 10.60 -11.09
N ILE A 110 -8.66 10.66 -10.37
CA ILE A 110 -9.70 9.62 -10.36
C ILE A 110 -10.95 10.10 -11.10
N ALA A 111 -11.51 11.24 -10.72
CA ALA A 111 -12.76 11.76 -11.30
C ALA A 111 -12.62 13.20 -11.76
N GLY A 112 -13.10 13.53 -12.96
CA GLY A 112 -13.15 14.91 -13.43
C GLY A 112 -14.15 15.73 -12.63
N TRP A 113 -15.40 15.30 -12.59
CA TRP A 113 -16.44 15.85 -11.71
C TRP A 113 -17.12 14.71 -10.94
N GLY A 114 -17.13 14.82 -9.61
CA GLY A 114 -17.68 13.83 -8.70
C GLY A 114 -18.89 14.33 -7.93
N VAL A 115 -19.96 13.51 -7.84
CA VAL A 115 -21.13 13.67 -6.98
C VAL A 115 -21.47 12.31 -6.38
N GLY A 116 -21.25 12.05 -5.07
CA GLY A 116 -21.49 10.74 -4.44
C GLY A 116 -20.29 10.28 -3.62
N THR A 117 -19.66 9.15 -3.95
CA THR A 117 -18.57 8.59 -3.13
C THR A 117 -17.34 8.21 -3.95
N ILE A 118 -16.18 8.69 -3.53
CA ILE A 118 -14.85 8.23 -3.97
C ILE A 118 -14.11 7.76 -2.73
N LYS A 119 -13.84 6.47 -2.61
CA LYS A 119 -13.15 5.95 -1.42
C LYS A 119 -12.12 4.89 -1.75
N ASN A 120 -11.12 4.78 -0.87
CA ASN A 120 -10.07 3.76 -1.01
C ASN A 120 -9.43 3.80 -2.40
N CYS A 121 -9.13 5.00 -2.92
CA CYS A 121 -8.59 5.22 -4.25
C CYS A 121 -7.23 5.92 -4.19
N TYR A 122 -6.40 5.71 -5.20
CA TYR A 122 -5.21 6.52 -5.33
C TYR A 122 -4.86 6.87 -6.78
N ALA A 123 -4.14 7.99 -6.96
CA ALA A 123 -3.60 8.36 -8.26
C ALA A 123 -2.12 8.71 -8.14
N LEU A 124 -1.31 8.06 -8.98
CA LEU A 124 0.10 8.36 -9.20
C LEU A 124 0.23 8.93 -10.61
N ALA A 125 -0.20 10.17 -10.76
CA ALA A 125 -0.40 10.76 -12.09
C ALA A 125 -0.17 12.27 -12.08
N ASP A 126 0.37 12.82 -13.17
CA ASP A 126 0.34 14.27 -13.37
C ASP A 126 -1.04 14.70 -13.87
N VAL A 127 -1.66 15.64 -13.15
CA VAL A 127 -3.00 16.15 -13.43
C VAL A 127 -2.90 17.58 -13.95
N THR A 128 -3.40 17.82 -15.16
CA THR A 128 -3.33 19.16 -15.79
C THR A 128 -4.69 19.59 -16.34
N ALA A 129 -5.23 20.69 -15.81
CA ALA A 129 -6.33 21.43 -16.41
C ALA A 129 -5.79 22.66 -17.16
N ALA A 130 -6.19 22.85 -18.40
CA ALA A 130 -5.84 24.06 -19.16
C ALA A 130 -6.60 25.28 -18.65
N GLY A 131 -7.76 25.10 -18.02
CA GLY A 131 -8.61 26.10 -17.39
C GLY A 131 -8.77 25.85 -15.89
N TYR A 132 -10.00 25.57 -15.45
CA TYR A 132 -10.40 25.49 -14.04
C TYR A 132 -10.23 24.08 -13.42
N ASN A 133 -10.16 24.00 -12.09
CA ASN A 133 -10.37 22.83 -11.24
C ASN A 133 -9.43 21.64 -11.56
N ALA A 134 -8.20 21.71 -11.16
CA ALA A 134 -7.30 20.57 -11.14
C ALA A 134 -7.20 19.96 -9.73
N GLY A 135 -7.45 18.68 -9.58
CA GLY A 135 -7.32 17.99 -8.30
C GLY A 135 -6.67 16.61 -8.43
N GLY A 136 -5.83 16.25 -7.49
CA GLY A 136 -5.12 14.98 -7.53
C GLY A 136 -6.05 13.76 -7.54
N ILE A 137 -7.22 13.86 -6.89
CA ILE A 137 -8.28 12.84 -6.90
C ILE A 137 -9.48 13.32 -7.70
N ALA A 138 -10.03 14.48 -7.39
CA ALA A 138 -11.21 15.02 -8.08
C ALA A 138 -10.96 16.44 -8.57
N GLY A 139 -11.25 16.74 -9.83
CA GLY A 139 -11.19 18.10 -10.36
C GLY A 139 -12.21 18.99 -9.67
N LYS A 140 -13.49 18.60 -9.71
CA LYS A 140 -14.60 19.25 -9.02
C LYS A 140 -15.36 18.23 -8.16
N ALA A 141 -15.45 18.50 -6.88
CA ALA A 141 -16.16 17.72 -5.89
C ALA A 141 -17.43 18.48 -5.47
N SER A 142 -18.63 17.94 -5.79
CA SER A 142 -19.92 18.56 -5.46
C SER A 142 -20.77 17.55 -4.70
N ASP A 143 -21.07 17.84 -3.43
CA ASP A 143 -21.79 16.90 -2.55
C ASP A 143 -21.20 15.48 -2.58
N VAL A 144 -19.88 15.39 -2.48
CA VAL A 144 -19.12 14.14 -2.59
C VAL A 144 -18.43 13.80 -1.29
N THR A 145 -18.38 12.50 -0.95
CA THR A 145 -17.48 11.98 0.07
C THR A 145 -16.22 11.46 -0.59
N ILE A 146 -15.07 12.08 -0.30
CA ILE A 146 -13.74 11.58 -0.67
C ILE A 146 -13.07 11.08 0.61
N GLU A 147 -12.81 9.78 0.68
CA GLU A 147 -12.35 9.13 1.91
C GLU A 147 -11.24 8.12 1.65
N ASN A 148 -10.25 8.10 2.56
CA ASN A 148 -9.13 7.15 2.52
C ASN A 148 -8.46 7.11 1.14
N CYS A 149 -8.22 8.26 0.55
CA CYS A 149 -7.61 8.40 -0.76
C CYS A 149 -6.22 9.03 -0.64
N TYR A 150 -5.28 8.63 -1.50
CA TYR A 150 -4.04 9.38 -1.59
C TYR A 150 -3.64 9.71 -3.02
N TYR A 151 -2.85 10.76 -3.13
CA TYR A 151 -2.36 11.27 -4.40
C TYR A 151 -0.85 11.51 -4.35
N SER A 152 -0.18 11.24 -5.47
CA SER A 152 1.20 11.68 -5.70
C SER A 152 1.41 12.01 -7.19
N GLY A 153 2.05 13.14 -7.44
CA GLY A 153 2.32 13.70 -8.77
C GLY A 153 2.25 15.22 -8.74
N ASN A 154 2.12 15.83 -9.92
CA ASN A 154 1.98 17.27 -10.05
C ASN A 154 0.54 17.64 -10.44
N VAL A 155 -0.01 18.66 -9.77
CA VAL A 155 -1.33 19.22 -10.10
C VAL A 155 -1.14 20.60 -10.72
N SER A 156 -1.77 20.87 -11.85
CA SER A 156 -1.68 22.17 -12.51
C SER A 156 -3.02 22.62 -13.11
N ALA A 157 -3.50 23.81 -12.70
CA ALA A 157 -4.58 24.56 -13.33
C ALA A 157 -3.98 25.82 -14.00
N LYS A 158 -3.81 25.80 -15.34
CA LYS A 158 -2.94 26.79 -16.01
C LYS A 158 -3.50 28.20 -16.08
N ASN A 159 -4.79 28.39 -16.34
CA ASN A 159 -5.33 29.70 -16.70
C ASN A 159 -6.33 30.27 -15.70
N TYR A 160 -6.95 29.46 -14.88
CA TYR A 160 -7.94 29.87 -13.86
C TYR A 160 -7.91 28.97 -12.64
N ASN A 161 -7.74 29.45 -11.58
CA ASN A 161 -7.96 29.53 -10.16
C ASN A 161 -7.80 28.30 -9.26
N TYR A 162 -8.33 27.13 -9.49
CA TYR A 162 -8.53 26.17 -8.41
C TYR A 162 -7.67 24.91 -8.58
N ALA A 163 -6.60 24.82 -7.80
CA ALA A 163 -5.73 23.65 -7.80
C ALA A 163 -5.58 23.08 -6.37
N GLY A 164 -5.85 21.80 -6.20
CA GLY A 164 -5.71 21.11 -4.92
C GLY A 164 -5.10 19.73 -5.05
N GLY A 165 -4.29 19.34 -4.07
CA GLY A 165 -3.64 18.04 -4.09
C GLY A 165 -4.62 16.87 -4.02
N ILE A 166 -5.83 17.06 -3.48
CA ILE A 166 -6.93 16.09 -3.49
C ILE A 166 -8.07 16.57 -4.36
N ALA A 167 -8.61 17.76 -4.10
CA ALA A 167 -9.72 18.32 -4.88
C ALA A 167 -9.39 19.72 -5.39
N GLY A 168 -9.64 20.00 -6.68
CA GLY A 168 -9.50 21.35 -7.23
C GLY A 168 -10.51 22.31 -6.60
N THR A 169 -11.77 21.90 -6.59
CA THR A 169 -12.89 22.64 -5.96
C THR A 169 -13.75 21.68 -5.14
N ALA A 170 -14.16 22.09 -3.93
CA ALA A 170 -15.09 21.38 -3.07
C ALA A 170 -16.34 22.24 -2.83
N LEU A 171 -17.52 21.75 -3.27
CA LEU A 171 -18.80 22.43 -3.22
C LEU A 171 -19.87 21.58 -2.50
N GLY A 172 -19.57 21.10 -1.29
CA GLY A 172 -20.41 20.21 -0.48
C GLY A 172 -19.78 18.85 -0.25
N GLY A 173 -20.21 18.18 0.83
CA GLY A 173 -19.75 16.85 1.20
C GLY A 173 -18.51 16.83 2.12
N THR A 174 -17.77 15.75 2.10
CA THR A 174 -16.69 15.50 3.05
C THR A 174 -15.42 15.05 2.33
N ILE A 175 -14.26 15.59 2.72
CA ILE A 175 -12.93 15.10 2.34
C ILE A 175 -12.25 14.70 3.64
N GLN A 176 -12.03 13.39 3.86
CA GLN A 176 -11.49 12.88 5.12
C GLN A 176 -10.48 11.77 4.94
N ASN A 177 -9.53 11.69 5.88
CA ASN A 177 -8.50 10.66 5.91
C ASN A 177 -7.71 10.57 4.60
N CYS A 178 -7.53 11.69 3.90
CA CYS A 178 -6.83 11.72 2.63
C CYS A 178 -5.39 12.22 2.80
N VAL A 179 -4.50 11.74 1.94
CA VAL A 179 -3.07 12.09 1.97
C VAL A 179 -2.63 12.62 0.62
N SER A 180 -2.19 13.89 0.57
CA SER A 180 -1.57 14.49 -0.61
C SER A 180 -0.04 14.43 -0.49
N LEU A 181 0.59 13.64 -1.34
CA LEU A 181 2.04 13.60 -1.53
C LEU A 181 2.43 14.32 -2.84
N ALA A 182 1.70 15.37 -3.19
CA ALA A 182 1.99 16.16 -4.39
C ALA A 182 3.37 16.80 -4.29
N GLU A 183 4.15 16.75 -5.37
CA GLU A 183 5.40 17.50 -5.49
C GLU A 183 5.11 18.99 -5.67
N SER A 184 4.16 19.30 -6.56
CA SER A 184 3.70 20.66 -6.79
C SER A 184 2.19 20.75 -7.02
N VAL A 185 1.61 21.88 -6.57
CA VAL A 185 0.24 22.28 -6.90
C VAL A 185 0.31 23.69 -7.46
N THR A 186 -0.10 23.86 -8.71
CA THR A 186 0.07 25.11 -9.48
C THR A 186 -1.27 25.66 -9.91
N GLY A 187 -1.51 26.94 -9.71
CA GLY A 187 -2.69 27.65 -10.15
C GLY A 187 -2.51 29.17 -10.12
N SER A 188 -3.54 29.94 -10.44
CA SER A 188 -3.45 31.41 -10.45
C SER A 188 -3.90 32.06 -9.13
N GLU A 189 -4.83 31.45 -8.37
CA GLU A 189 -5.36 32.08 -7.14
C GLU A 189 -5.52 31.10 -5.98
N TYR A 190 -6.41 30.11 -6.10
CA TYR A 190 -6.78 29.21 -5.00
C TYR A 190 -6.00 27.90 -5.13
N VAL A 191 -4.86 27.85 -4.49
CA VAL A 191 -3.90 26.74 -4.56
C VAL A 191 -3.61 26.24 -3.17
N ASN A 192 -4.02 25.02 -2.87
CA ASN A 192 -3.81 24.41 -1.55
C ASN A 192 -3.44 22.92 -1.70
N ARG A 193 -2.86 22.33 -0.68
CA ARG A 193 -2.37 20.95 -0.72
C ARG A 193 -3.46 19.89 -0.65
N ILE A 194 -4.65 20.20 -0.12
CA ILE A 194 -5.80 19.30 -0.06
C ILE A 194 -6.91 19.80 -0.99
N ALA A 195 -7.51 20.97 -0.72
CA ALA A 195 -8.61 21.50 -1.51
C ALA A 195 -8.30 22.93 -1.98
N GLY A 196 -8.20 23.14 -3.29
CA GLY A 196 -7.88 24.44 -3.87
C GLY A 196 -8.89 25.50 -3.45
N TYR A 197 -10.17 25.29 -3.77
CA TYR A 197 -11.27 26.17 -3.37
C TYR A 197 -12.34 25.40 -2.61
N VAL A 198 -12.78 25.96 -1.51
CA VAL A 198 -13.93 25.48 -0.73
C VAL A 198 -15.03 26.51 -0.81
N GLY A 199 -16.21 26.12 -1.30
CA GLY A 199 -17.34 27.04 -1.50
C GLY A 199 -17.81 27.66 -0.18
N SER A 200 -17.92 28.97 -0.13
CA SER A 200 -18.26 29.74 1.08
C SER A 200 -19.66 29.44 1.66
N ASN A 201 -20.57 28.95 0.83
CA ASN A 201 -21.95 28.57 1.22
C ASN A 201 -22.17 27.06 1.18
N ALA A 202 -21.11 26.27 1.01
CA ALA A 202 -21.19 24.82 0.89
C ALA A 202 -20.91 24.19 2.26
N ASN A 203 -21.72 23.19 2.64
CA ASN A 203 -21.41 22.34 3.80
C ASN A 203 -20.27 21.38 3.42
N VAL A 204 -19.04 21.84 3.46
CA VAL A 204 -17.84 21.04 3.21
C VAL A 204 -17.17 20.75 4.54
N THR A 205 -16.89 19.49 4.80
CA THR A 205 -16.10 19.05 5.96
C THR A 205 -14.74 18.55 5.50
N LEU A 206 -13.66 19.13 6.03
CA LEU A 206 -12.28 18.69 5.81
C LEU A 206 -11.76 18.16 7.14
N THR A 207 -11.52 16.84 7.23
CA THR A 207 -11.14 16.20 8.50
C THR A 207 -10.03 15.18 8.32
N ASN A 208 -9.03 15.19 9.20
CA ASN A 208 -7.93 14.24 9.23
C ASN A 208 -7.21 14.10 7.87
N ASN A 209 -7.06 15.20 7.15
CA ASN A 209 -6.33 15.19 5.90
C ASN A 209 -4.86 15.57 6.15
N TYR A 210 -3.97 14.95 5.40
CA TYR A 210 -2.52 15.12 5.54
C TYR A 210 -1.90 15.51 4.20
N SER A 211 -0.85 16.28 4.26
CA SER A 211 -0.15 16.70 3.05
C SER A 211 1.36 16.79 3.24
N TYR A 212 2.09 16.52 2.17
CA TYR A 212 3.54 16.65 2.16
C TYR A 212 3.92 18.12 2.39
N ASN A 213 4.72 18.38 3.42
CA ASN A 213 5.04 19.73 3.89
C ASN A 213 5.87 20.55 2.90
N ARG A 214 6.58 19.89 1.98
CA ARG A 214 7.38 20.55 0.94
C ARG A 214 6.70 20.59 -0.43
N THR A 215 5.42 20.30 -0.49
CA THR A 215 4.64 20.56 -1.70
C THR A 215 4.80 22.02 -2.11
N GLN A 216 5.29 22.26 -3.32
CA GLN A 216 5.41 23.58 -3.88
C GLN A 216 4.02 24.10 -4.26
N LEU A 217 3.55 25.14 -3.60
CA LEU A 217 2.36 25.86 -4.00
C LEU A 217 2.76 26.99 -4.94
N VAL A 218 2.41 26.88 -6.21
CA VAL A 218 2.75 27.89 -7.21
C VAL A 218 1.50 28.71 -7.53
N VAL A 219 1.42 29.90 -6.97
CA VAL A 219 0.27 30.81 -7.10
C VAL A 219 0.65 31.99 -7.97
N GLY A 220 0.02 32.12 -9.13
CA GLY A 220 0.32 33.22 -10.07
C GLY A 220 1.80 33.27 -10.49
N GLY A 221 2.49 32.13 -10.51
CA GLY A 221 3.93 32.03 -10.82
C GLY A 221 4.86 32.20 -9.61
N ASN A 222 4.37 32.52 -8.42
CA ASN A 222 5.15 32.62 -7.19
C ASN A 222 5.10 31.30 -6.43
N THR A 223 6.26 30.77 -6.02
CA THR A 223 6.34 29.53 -5.23
C THR A 223 6.31 29.84 -3.74
N THR A 224 5.44 29.16 -3.02
CA THR A 224 5.31 29.19 -1.56
C THR A 224 5.20 27.79 -0.98
N TYR A 225 5.27 27.67 0.34
CA TYR A 225 5.04 26.44 1.08
C TYR A 225 4.02 26.74 2.18
N ALA A 226 3.02 25.89 2.32
CA ALA A 226 2.03 26.06 3.38
C ALA A 226 2.61 25.63 4.74
N ASP A 227 2.12 26.24 5.81
CA ASP A 227 2.53 25.93 7.19
C ASP A 227 1.76 24.76 7.81
N GLY A 228 0.67 24.30 7.15
CA GLY A 228 -0.15 23.19 7.62
C GLY A 228 -1.15 23.56 8.72
N THR A 229 -1.44 24.83 8.90
CA THR A 229 -2.40 25.31 9.91
C THR A 229 -3.82 25.50 9.34
N ASP A 230 -3.98 25.55 8.02
CA ASP A 230 -5.28 25.64 7.33
C ASP A 230 -5.79 24.23 6.96
N GLU A 231 -7.08 23.96 7.20
CA GLU A 231 -7.72 22.69 6.85
C GLU A 231 -7.62 22.36 5.36
N LYS A 232 -7.58 23.37 4.49
CA LYS A 232 -7.41 23.20 3.04
C LYS A 232 -6.02 22.71 2.66
N ASP A 233 -5.04 22.94 3.52
CA ASP A 233 -3.67 22.46 3.35
C ASP A 233 -3.42 21.12 4.02
N GLY A 234 -4.22 20.75 5.01
CA GLY A 234 -4.06 19.52 5.77
C GLY A 234 -2.87 19.54 6.74
N THR A 235 -2.81 18.54 7.60
CA THR A 235 -1.72 18.37 8.55
C THR A 235 -0.42 17.97 7.83
N ASN A 236 0.70 18.54 8.22
CA ASN A 236 2.00 18.25 7.63
C ASN A 236 2.44 16.80 7.82
N VAL A 237 2.83 16.16 6.74
CA VAL A 237 3.66 14.95 6.73
C VAL A 237 4.97 15.25 6.02
N PHE A 238 6.01 14.54 6.39
CA PHE A 238 7.36 14.74 5.90
C PHE A 238 7.83 13.51 5.14
N VAL A 239 8.83 13.65 4.28
CA VAL A 239 9.50 12.51 3.65
C VAL A 239 10.92 12.45 4.19
N SER A 240 11.29 11.30 4.74
CA SER A 240 12.64 11.02 5.22
C SER A 240 12.99 9.58 4.91
N ALA A 241 14.18 9.33 4.37
CA ALA A 241 14.63 8.00 3.96
C ALA A 241 13.61 7.23 3.09
N GLY A 242 12.88 7.93 2.21
CA GLY A 242 11.87 7.35 1.34
C GLY A 242 10.60 6.88 2.05
N LYS A 243 10.31 7.37 3.26
CA LYS A 243 9.10 7.02 4.04
C LYS A 243 8.36 8.29 4.45
N VAL A 244 7.04 8.17 4.60
CA VAL A 244 6.20 9.26 5.10
C VAL A 244 6.23 9.27 6.63
N MET A 245 6.46 10.45 7.20
CA MET A 245 6.66 10.70 8.62
C MET A 245 5.66 11.75 9.11
N THR A 246 5.33 11.75 10.41
CA THR A 246 4.36 12.70 11.01
C THR A 246 5.01 13.90 11.67
N ASP A 247 6.27 13.80 12.05
CA ASP A 247 6.96 14.87 12.77
C ASP A 247 8.48 14.87 12.50
N VAL A 248 9.06 16.06 12.60
CA VAL A 248 10.50 16.32 12.56
C VAL A 248 10.83 17.16 13.82
N PRO A 249 11.80 16.78 14.62
CA PRO A 249 12.90 15.84 14.35
C PRO A 249 12.65 14.38 14.78
N ASN A 250 11.51 14.06 15.42
CA ASN A 250 11.29 12.73 16.00
C ASN A 250 11.18 11.62 14.96
N GLN A 251 10.83 11.95 13.71
CA GLN A 251 10.73 11.03 12.57
C GLN A 251 9.83 9.81 12.85
N THR A 252 8.68 10.05 13.47
CA THR A 252 7.67 9.01 13.69
C THR A 252 7.04 8.62 12.35
N LEU A 253 7.02 7.33 12.03
CA LEU A 253 6.39 6.82 10.81
C LEU A 253 4.90 7.21 10.77
N PHE A 254 4.44 7.69 9.60
CA PHE A 254 3.04 7.94 9.40
C PHE A 254 2.25 6.63 9.49
N ASN A 255 1.28 6.60 10.39
CA ASN A 255 0.45 5.41 10.58
C ASN A 255 -0.71 5.41 9.57
N TRP A 256 -0.50 4.74 8.45
CA TRP A 256 -1.50 4.62 7.39
C TRP A 256 -2.78 3.92 7.87
N GLU A 257 -2.65 2.86 8.68
CA GLU A 257 -3.79 2.08 9.17
C GLU A 257 -4.69 2.91 10.10
N ALA A 258 -4.11 3.68 11.02
CA ALA A 258 -4.86 4.59 11.89
C ALA A 258 -5.59 5.70 11.12
N ASN A 259 -5.21 5.94 9.87
CA ASN A 259 -5.81 6.93 8.98
C ASN A 259 -6.67 6.29 7.88
N GLY A 260 -7.18 5.09 8.11
CA GLY A 260 -8.17 4.45 7.26
C GLY A 260 -7.62 3.60 6.11
N PHE A 261 -6.30 3.51 5.95
CA PHE A 261 -5.67 2.66 4.92
C PHE A 261 -5.45 1.25 5.47
N THR A 262 -6.54 0.57 5.79
CA THR A 262 -6.56 -0.75 6.44
C THR A 262 -6.82 -1.87 5.45
N GLU A 263 -6.48 -3.12 5.80
CA GLU A 263 -6.81 -4.29 4.99
C GLU A 263 -8.34 -4.46 4.82
N GLU A 264 -9.14 -4.11 5.82
CA GLU A 264 -10.60 -4.12 5.74
C GLU A 264 -11.11 -3.20 4.62
N ASN A 265 -10.42 -2.09 4.39
CA ASN A 265 -10.69 -1.14 3.32
C ASN A 265 -10.01 -1.51 1.99
N GLY A 266 -9.40 -2.69 1.90
CA GLY A 266 -8.75 -3.21 0.70
C GLY A 266 -7.31 -2.75 0.51
N TRP A 267 -6.68 -2.14 1.52
CA TRP A 267 -5.32 -1.65 1.47
C TRP A 267 -4.32 -2.67 2.01
N SER A 268 -3.14 -2.68 1.43
CA SER A 268 -1.95 -3.33 1.99
C SER A 268 -0.81 -2.32 2.04
N ILE A 269 0.06 -2.42 3.04
CA ILE A 269 1.21 -1.54 3.15
C ILE A 269 2.43 -2.24 2.56
N SER A 270 3.05 -1.60 1.59
CA SER A 270 4.26 -2.12 0.96
C SER A 270 5.44 -2.14 1.93
N ALA A 271 5.99 -3.31 2.19
CA ALA A 271 7.21 -3.43 2.97
C ALA A 271 8.42 -2.70 2.33
N LYS A 272 8.40 -2.54 1.00
CA LYS A 272 9.47 -1.88 0.24
C LYS A 272 9.37 -0.35 0.29
N THR A 273 8.18 0.20 0.13
CA THR A 273 7.97 1.66 0.02
C THR A 273 7.32 2.26 1.26
N GLY A 274 6.75 1.44 2.15
CA GLY A 274 5.97 1.93 3.30
C GLY A 274 4.66 2.61 2.91
N LEU A 275 4.23 2.50 1.64
CA LEU A 275 3.03 3.13 1.12
C LEU A 275 1.87 2.12 1.03
N PRO A 276 0.63 2.57 1.22
CA PRO A 276 -0.53 1.75 0.97
C PRO A 276 -0.71 1.48 -0.53
N TYR A 277 -1.18 0.29 -0.87
CA TYR A 277 -1.51 -0.10 -2.24
C TYR A 277 -2.72 -1.02 -2.26
N LEU A 278 -3.44 -1.01 -3.37
CA LEU A 278 -4.60 -1.86 -3.60
C LEU A 278 -4.25 -3.14 -4.37
N ARG A 279 -3.08 -3.18 -5.05
CA ARG A 279 -2.59 -4.32 -5.84
C ARG A 279 -1.06 -4.28 -5.93
N GLU A 280 -0.39 -5.42 -5.85
CA GLU A 280 1.08 -5.54 -5.72
C GLU A 280 1.92 -4.94 -6.85
N ASP A 281 1.38 -4.83 -8.07
CA ASP A 281 2.16 -4.47 -9.26
C ASP A 281 2.50 -2.98 -9.40
N ILE A 282 2.05 -2.11 -8.48
CA ILE A 282 2.12 -0.64 -8.65
C ILE A 282 2.99 0.09 -7.66
N THR A 283 3.20 -0.45 -6.49
CA THR A 283 3.99 0.20 -5.42
C THR A 283 5.43 0.52 -5.82
N THR A 284 5.95 -0.12 -6.88
CA THR A 284 7.30 0.15 -7.40
C THR A 284 7.42 1.43 -8.21
N LYS A 285 6.31 2.06 -8.60
CA LYS A 285 6.31 3.27 -9.46
C LYS A 285 6.45 4.57 -8.68
N LEU A 286 6.02 4.60 -7.41
CA LEU A 286 6.20 5.78 -6.57
C LEU A 286 7.55 5.71 -5.87
N ASN A 287 8.42 6.67 -6.17
CA ASN A 287 9.72 6.83 -5.53
C ASN A 287 9.69 8.05 -4.59
N LEU A 288 9.35 7.83 -3.33
CA LEU A 288 9.36 8.90 -2.32
C LEU A 288 10.74 9.54 -2.14
N SER A 289 11.82 8.80 -2.43
CA SER A 289 13.18 9.34 -2.35
C SER A 289 13.47 10.40 -3.43
N ALA A 290 12.61 10.51 -4.46
CA ALA A 290 12.70 11.59 -5.45
C ALA A 290 12.08 12.90 -4.96
N LEU A 291 11.23 12.86 -3.93
CA LEU A 291 10.68 14.06 -3.30
C LEU A 291 11.74 14.75 -2.45
N PRO A 292 11.80 16.10 -2.41
CA PRO A 292 12.70 16.83 -1.54
C PRO A 292 12.50 16.46 -0.07
N GLU A 293 13.57 16.08 0.60
CA GLU A 293 13.51 15.76 2.04
C GLU A 293 13.54 17.00 2.91
N GLU A 294 12.95 16.93 4.12
CA GLU A 294 13.04 17.99 5.12
C GLU A 294 14.48 18.14 5.59
N PRO A 295 15.07 19.34 5.54
CA PRO A 295 16.36 19.57 6.18
C PRO A 295 16.18 19.41 7.69
N VAL A 296 16.95 18.53 8.29
CA VAL A 296 16.99 18.39 9.77
C VAL A 296 17.32 19.75 10.37
N PRO A 297 16.54 20.29 11.34
CA PRO A 297 16.78 21.59 11.93
C PRO A 297 18.18 21.65 12.54
N THR A 298 19.08 22.46 11.97
CA THR A 298 20.39 22.70 12.55
C THR A 298 20.22 23.62 13.73
N LYS A 299 20.56 23.18 14.95
CA LYS A 299 20.80 24.08 16.06
C LYS A 299 21.85 25.12 15.61
N LYS A 300 21.48 26.41 15.52
CA LYS A 300 22.44 27.50 15.28
C LYS A 300 23.52 27.42 16.32
N ARG A 301 24.69 26.95 15.95
CA ARG A 301 25.92 27.19 16.70
C ARG A 301 26.32 28.65 16.47
N SER A 302 26.36 29.44 17.54
CA SER A 302 27.02 30.74 17.57
C SER A 302 28.50 30.58 17.20
N GLY A 303 28.98 31.44 16.32
CA GLY A 303 30.23 31.34 15.60
C GLY A 303 31.49 31.15 16.43
N GLY A 304 32.39 30.38 15.87
CA GLY A 304 33.80 30.23 16.24
C GLY A 304 34.55 29.58 15.07
N GLY A 305 35.67 30.20 14.69
CA GLY A 305 36.46 30.05 13.48
C GLY A 305 36.76 28.62 13.00
N GLY A 306 36.76 28.49 11.67
CA GLY A 306 36.73 27.24 10.95
C GLY A 306 38.00 26.41 10.95
N THR A 307 37.76 25.12 11.19
CA THR A 307 38.45 24.02 10.52
C THR A 307 37.40 23.25 9.76
N ALA A 308 37.73 22.71 8.58
CA ALA A 308 36.82 21.90 7.78
C ALA A 308 36.22 20.77 8.66
N PRO A 309 34.90 20.47 8.55
CA PRO A 309 34.27 19.43 9.38
C PRO A 309 34.97 18.09 9.17
N GLN A 310 35.47 17.50 10.26
CA GLN A 310 36.07 16.19 10.22
C GLN A 310 34.95 15.17 10.00
N THR A 311 35.02 14.40 8.90
CA THR A 311 34.03 13.35 8.61
C THR A 311 34.55 12.00 9.07
N TYR A 312 33.67 11.21 9.66
CA TYR A 312 33.94 9.83 10.07
C TYR A 312 33.17 8.84 9.19
N THR A 313 33.61 7.60 9.18
CA THR A 313 33.01 6.53 8.37
C THR A 313 32.47 5.45 9.29
N ALA A 314 31.20 5.08 9.10
CA ALA A 314 30.62 3.86 9.63
C ALA A 314 30.75 2.72 8.61
N GLN A 315 31.29 1.60 9.03
CA GLN A 315 31.25 0.33 8.32
C GLN A 315 30.15 -0.55 8.92
N PHE A 316 29.60 -1.45 8.13
CA PHE A 316 28.53 -2.34 8.57
C PHE A 316 28.96 -3.80 8.44
N ASP A 317 29.16 -4.45 9.57
CA ASP A 317 29.31 -5.91 9.63
C ASP A 317 27.91 -6.53 9.73
N THR A 318 27.47 -7.12 8.66
CA THR A 318 26.12 -7.69 8.56
C THR A 318 25.98 -9.03 9.26
N ASN A 319 27.05 -9.57 9.90
CA ASN A 319 27.04 -10.86 10.56
C ASN A 319 26.40 -11.97 9.69
N GLY A 320 26.80 -12.00 8.40
CA GLY A 320 26.34 -12.98 7.42
C GLY A 320 25.00 -12.65 6.75
N GLY A 321 24.50 -11.43 6.88
CA GLY A 321 23.40 -10.91 6.07
C GLY A 321 23.87 -10.30 4.74
N SER A 322 22.92 -9.77 3.95
CA SER A 322 23.22 -9.04 2.71
C SER A 322 24.16 -7.87 2.97
N ALA A 323 25.05 -7.58 2.02
CA ALA A 323 26.02 -6.51 2.15
C ALA A 323 25.37 -5.13 2.31
N VAL A 324 25.97 -4.28 3.14
CA VAL A 324 25.58 -2.90 3.37
C VAL A 324 26.80 -2.00 3.15
N ASP A 325 26.64 -0.98 2.32
CA ASP A 325 27.73 -0.05 2.01
C ASP A 325 28.08 0.83 3.21
N LYS A 326 29.36 1.18 3.32
CA LYS A 326 29.82 2.15 4.31
C LYS A 326 29.24 3.52 4.09
N VAL A 327 28.89 4.21 5.17
CA VAL A 327 28.34 5.57 5.17
C VAL A 327 29.30 6.52 5.85
N LYS A 328 29.46 7.73 5.30
CA LYS A 328 30.21 8.80 5.94
C LYS A 328 29.26 9.70 6.73
N THR A 329 29.80 10.29 7.81
CA THR A 329 29.04 11.31 8.55
C THR A 329 28.77 12.54 7.69
N ASP A 330 27.62 13.13 7.93
CA ASP A 330 27.28 14.46 7.44
C ASP A 330 28.10 15.55 8.19
N LYS A 331 27.85 16.81 7.85
CA LYS A 331 28.49 17.99 8.49
C LYS A 331 28.20 18.13 10.01
N ASN A 332 27.22 17.38 10.51
CA ASN A 332 26.81 17.35 11.93
C ASN A 332 27.34 16.13 12.67
N GLY A 333 28.21 15.32 12.04
CA GLY A 333 28.75 14.13 12.62
C GLY A 333 27.80 12.93 12.62
N LYS A 334 26.65 12.97 11.94
CA LYS A 334 25.65 11.90 11.91
C LYS A 334 25.78 11.06 10.67
N ILE A 335 25.41 9.78 10.79
CA ILE A 335 25.32 8.87 9.65
C ILE A 335 23.85 8.57 9.32
N GLU A 336 23.57 8.45 8.05
CA GLU A 336 22.29 7.95 7.58
C GLU A 336 22.14 6.45 7.91
N ARG A 337 20.96 6.05 8.39
CA ARG A 337 20.69 4.64 8.63
C ARG A 337 20.56 3.92 7.28
N PRO A 338 21.38 2.90 7.02
CA PRO A 338 21.24 2.11 5.78
C PRO A 338 19.94 1.29 5.79
N ALA A 339 19.54 0.82 4.61
CA ALA A 339 18.49 -0.17 4.51
C ALA A 339 18.83 -1.41 5.35
N ASP A 340 17.83 -1.99 5.99
CA ASP A 340 18.01 -3.17 6.81
C ASP A 340 18.51 -4.35 5.95
N PRO A 341 19.58 -5.03 6.34
CA PRO A 341 20.08 -6.19 5.62
C PRO A 341 19.10 -7.35 5.75
N THR A 342 19.18 -8.30 4.83
CA THR A 342 18.40 -9.54 4.84
C THR A 342 19.31 -10.73 5.12
N LYS A 343 18.78 -11.73 5.85
CA LYS A 343 19.45 -12.99 6.11
C LYS A 343 18.41 -14.10 6.13
N GLU A 344 18.57 -15.10 5.26
CA GLU A 344 17.63 -16.19 5.16
C GLU A 344 17.49 -16.94 6.50
N GLY A 345 16.26 -17.15 6.95
CA GLY A 345 15.96 -17.79 8.23
C GLY A 345 16.12 -16.90 9.46
N TYR A 346 16.34 -15.59 9.30
CA TYR A 346 16.54 -14.67 10.41
C TYR A 346 15.72 -13.38 10.25
N ILE A 347 15.41 -12.77 11.39
CA ILE A 347 14.79 -11.45 11.49
C ILE A 347 15.87 -10.45 11.92
N PHE A 348 16.02 -9.36 11.19
CA PHE A 348 16.94 -8.29 11.59
C PHE A 348 16.40 -7.56 12.82
N VAL A 349 17.21 -7.49 13.88
CA VAL A 349 16.84 -6.85 15.16
C VAL A 349 17.30 -5.40 15.19
N GLY A 350 18.44 -5.09 14.57
CA GLY A 350 19.00 -3.75 14.55
C GLY A 350 20.52 -3.74 14.47
N TRP A 351 21.07 -2.52 14.40
CA TRP A 351 22.51 -2.28 14.42
C TRP A 351 23.03 -2.04 15.84
N TYR A 352 24.20 -2.55 16.14
CA TYR A 352 24.86 -2.46 17.45
C TYR A 352 26.26 -1.87 17.30
N SER A 353 26.68 -1.07 18.29
CA SER A 353 28.01 -0.42 18.29
C SER A 353 29.14 -1.33 18.79
N ASP A 354 28.83 -2.52 19.26
CA ASP A 354 29.80 -3.50 19.77
C ASP A 354 29.56 -4.88 19.15
N SER A 355 30.63 -5.60 18.91
CA SER A 355 30.58 -6.97 18.35
C SER A 355 29.92 -7.99 19.26
N LYS A 356 29.74 -7.69 20.55
CA LYS A 356 29.01 -8.53 21.50
C LYS A 356 27.49 -8.32 21.41
N LEU A 357 27.02 -7.37 20.58
CA LEU A 357 25.62 -7.06 20.34
C LEU A 357 24.85 -6.71 21.61
N THR A 358 25.48 -5.94 22.51
CA THR A 358 24.90 -5.52 23.79
C THR A 358 24.42 -4.08 23.78
N LYS A 359 25.00 -3.23 22.90
CA LYS A 359 24.74 -1.80 22.82
C LYS A 359 24.06 -1.45 21.49
N PRO A 360 22.73 -1.31 21.45
CA PRO A 360 22.05 -0.82 20.25
C PRO A 360 22.65 0.53 19.80
N PHE A 361 22.84 0.69 18.49
CA PHE A 361 23.36 1.92 17.94
C PHE A 361 22.23 2.92 17.71
N ASP A 362 22.40 4.13 18.22
CA ASP A 362 21.49 5.25 18.02
C ASP A 362 21.95 6.09 16.82
N PHE A 363 21.24 6.02 15.71
CA PHE A 363 21.53 6.79 14.50
C PHE A 363 21.29 8.30 14.67
N SER A 364 20.63 8.73 15.76
CA SER A 364 20.50 10.15 16.10
C SER A 364 21.75 10.74 16.75
N ALA A 365 22.66 9.89 17.27
CA ALA A 365 23.89 10.29 17.92
C ALA A 365 24.99 10.68 16.91
N GLU A 366 25.86 11.59 17.31
CA GLU A 366 27.05 11.98 16.52
C GLU A 366 28.11 10.89 16.59
N LEU A 367 28.67 10.53 15.44
CA LEU A 367 29.84 9.66 15.34
C LEU A 367 31.09 10.50 15.55
N THR A 368 31.86 10.19 16.58
CA THR A 368 33.09 10.94 16.93
C THR A 368 34.39 10.29 16.47
N ALA A 369 34.27 9.08 15.85
CA ALA A 369 35.36 8.31 15.26
C ALA A 369 34.83 7.36 14.20
N ASN A 370 35.74 6.86 13.32
CA ASN A 370 35.37 5.74 12.43
C ASN A 370 34.92 4.54 13.27
N SER A 371 33.81 3.94 12.91
CA SER A 371 33.18 2.88 13.70
C SER A 371 32.68 1.74 12.82
N THR A 372 32.63 0.54 13.39
CA THR A 372 31.97 -0.60 12.78
C THR A 372 30.68 -0.87 13.56
N LEU A 373 29.59 -0.98 12.84
CA LEU A 373 28.28 -1.34 13.37
C LEU A 373 27.96 -2.78 12.99
N TYR A 374 27.43 -3.53 13.94
CA TYR A 374 27.22 -4.96 13.82
C TYR A 374 25.72 -5.27 13.77
N ALA A 375 25.30 -6.06 12.78
CA ALA A 375 23.92 -6.51 12.66
C ALA A 375 23.59 -7.58 13.71
N LYS A 376 22.51 -7.40 14.44
CA LYS A 376 21.94 -8.43 15.31
C LYS A 376 20.78 -9.12 14.62
N TRP A 377 20.76 -10.44 14.71
CA TRP A 377 19.78 -11.32 14.14
C TRP A 377 19.07 -12.13 15.22
N LYS A 378 17.78 -12.39 15.01
CA LYS A 378 16.98 -13.38 15.73
C LYS A 378 16.56 -14.44 14.71
N GLU A 379 16.65 -15.72 15.06
CA GLU A 379 16.12 -16.78 14.21
C GLU A 379 14.62 -16.57 13.98
N ASN A 380 14.22 -16.70 12.72
CA ASN A 380 12.81 -16.75 12.37
C ASN A 380 12.37 -18.20 12.39
N ASN A 381 11.73 -18.59 13.46
CA ASN A 381 11.25 -19.95 13.70
C ASN A 381 9.73 -20.09 13.55
N GLU A 382 9.10 -19.14 12.87
CA GLU A 382 7.64 -19.10 12.71
C GLU A 382 7.21 -19.58 11.31
N ILE A 383 6.15 -20.37 11.28
CA ILE A 383 5.39 -20.68 10.08
C ILE A 383 4.02 -20.02 10.24
N ILE A 384 3.65 -19.14 9.32
CA ILE A 384 2.39 -18.39 9.38
C ILE A 384 1.51 -18.79 8.20
N LEU A 385 0.26 -19.15 8.51
CA LEU A 385 -0.76 -19.54 7.54
C LEU A 385 -2.01 -18.70 7.75
N THR A 386 -2.59 -18.22 6.65
CA THR A 386 -3.88 -17.52 6.68
C THR A 386 -4.97 -18.41 6.09
N ILE A 387 -6.10 -18.53 6.76
CA ILE A 387 -7.25 -19.31 6.27
C ILE A 387 -7.70 -18.76 4.92
N GLY A 388 -7.86 -19.66 3.96
CA GLY A 388 -8.25 -19.30 2.59
C GLY A 388 -7.10 -18.82 1.70
N SER A 389 -5.91 -18.53 2.24
CA SER A 389 -4.73 -18.12 1.48
C SER A 389 -3.88 -19.31 1.06
N ARG A 390 -3.42 -19.31 -0.20
CA ARG A 390 -2.39 -20.27 -0.66
C ARG A 390 -0.97 -19.83 -0.34
N LYS A 391 -0.77 -18.62 0.15
CA LYS A 391 0.52 -18.11 0.58
C LYS A 391 0.78 -18.53 2.03
N ILE A 392 1.95 -19.10 2.26
CA ILE A 392 2.41 -19.55 3.58
C ILE A 392 3.78 -18.91 3.80
N SER A 393 3.97 -18.25 4.95
CA SER A 393 5.29 -17.81 5.36
C SER A 393 5.97 -18.94 6.15
N VAL A 394 7.09 -19.41 5.68
CA VAL A 394 7.92 -20.41 6.37
C VAL A 394 9.26 -19.77 6.70
N PHE A 395 9.48 -19.49 7.99
CA PHE A 395 10.70 -18.85 8.49
C PHE A 395 11.04 -17.54 7.77
N GLY A 396 10.00 -16.73 7.47
CA GLY A 396 10.11 -15.46 6.76
C GLY A 396 10.15 -15.57 5.23
N ARG A 397 10.16 -16.78 4.68
CA ARG A 397 10.10 -17.02 3.23
C ARG A 397 8.66 -17.30 2.81
N GLU A 398 8.12 -16.53 1.88
CA GLU A 398 6.81 -16.81 1.30
C GLU A 398 6.89 -18.01 0.34
N ILE A 399 6.04 -19.00 0.58
CA ILE A 399 5.89 -20.18 -0.27
C ILE A 399 4.44 -20.27 -0.73
N LYS A 400 4.23 -20.52 -2.01
CA LYS A 400 2.90 -20.75 -2.57
C LYS A 400 2.55 -22.23 -2.44
N ASN A 401 1.50 -22.55 -1.68
CA ASN A 401 0.96 -23.89 -1.58
C ASN A 401 -0.09 -24.14 -2.67
N ASP A 402 -0.31 -25.39 -3.02
CA ASP A 402 -1.30 -25.81 -4.03
C ASP A 402 -2.73 -25.46 -3.61
N VAL A 403 -3.01 -25.56 -2.32
CA VAL A 403 -4.33 -25.33 -1.73
C VAL A 403 -4.22 -24.53 -0.43
N ALA A 404 -5.29 -23.81 -0.09
CA ALA A 404 -5.35 -23.01 1.12
C ALA A 404 -5.72 -23.85 2.36
N PRO A 405 -5.27 -23.45 3.57
CA PRO A 405 -5.82 -23.97 4.81
C PRO A 405 -7.30 -23.59 4.93
N LYS A 406 -8.08 -24.47 5.53
CA LYS A 406 -9.51 -24.25 5.76
C LYS A 406 -9.95 -24.72 7.14
N ILE A 407 -11.06 -24.20 7.63
CA ILE A 407 -11.68 -24.63 8.88
C ILE A 407 -12.75 -25.68 8.55
N VAL A 408 -12.68 -26.82 9.22
CA VAL A 408 -13.68 -27.90 9.15
C VAL A 408 -13.96 -28.34 10.58
N ASN A 409 -15.23 -28.28 11.02
CA ASN A 409 -15.65 -28.58 12.39
C ASN A 409 -14.81 -27.85 13.44
N ASP A 410 -14.62 -26.53 13.27
CA ASP A 410 -13.83 -25.65 14.13
C ASP A 410 -12.35 -26.05 14.27
N ARG A 411 -11.82 -26.78 13.31
CA ARG A 411 -10.40 -27.17 13.25
C ARG A 411 -9.75 -26.71 11.95
N THR A 412 -8.55 -26.18 12.08
CA THR A 412 -7.74 -25.82 10.90
C THR A 412 -7.19 -27.09 10.26
N MET A 413 -7.60 -27.32 9.02
CA MET A 413 -7.18 -28.45 8.19
C MET A 413 -6.31 -27.96 7.04
N LEU A 414 -5.19 -28.64 6.79
CA LEU A 414 -4.24 -28.27 5.77
C LEU A 414 -3.63 -29.54 5.14
N PRO A 415 -3.24 -29.52 3.85
CA PRO A 415 -2.23 -30.45 3.33
C PRO A 415 -0.91 -30.25 4.05
N ILE A 416 -0.67 -31.09 5.05
CA ILE A 416 0.31 -30.89 6.11
C ILE A 416 1.77 -31.00 5.67
N ARG A 417 2.05 -31.49 4.47
CA ARG A 417 3.42 -31.80 4.01
C ARG A 417 4.37 -30.63 4.23
N ILE A 418 4.00 -29.41 3.75
CA ILE A 418 4.86 -28.24 3.85
C ILE A 418 5.20 -27.89 5.32
N VAL A 419 4.22 -28.00 6.22
CA VAL A 419 4.43 -27.70 7.65
C VAL A 419 5.29 -28.80 8.30
N ALA A 420 4.95 -30.08 8.10
CA ALA A 420 5.69 -31.18 8.69
C ALA A 420 7.15 -31.23 8.23
N GLU A 421 7.40 -31.02 6.94
CA GLU A 421 8.76 -30.97 6.37
C GLU A 421 9.54 -29.75 6.88
N SER A 422 8.90 -28.58 7.02
CA SER A 422 9.52 -27.38 7.61
C SER A 422 9.89 -27.59 9.10
N LEU A 423 9.13 -28.40 9.80
CA LEU A 423 9.43 -28.79 11.19
C LEU A 423 10.47 -29.92 11.28
N GLY A 424 11.00 -30.38 10.15
CA GLY A 424 12.05 -31.41 10.08
C GLY A 424 11.51 -32.84 10.00
N GLY A 425 10.23 -33.02 9.69
CA GLY A 425 9.62 -34.33 9.44
C GLY A 425 9.69 -34.73 7.96
N THR A 426 9.48 -36.00 7.68
CA THR A 426 9.23 -36.55 6.33
C THR A 426 7.81 -37.03 6.25
N VAL A 427 7.14 -36.82 5.11
CA VAL A 427 5.73 -37.20 4.91
C VAL A 427 5.60 -38.20 3.77
N THR A 428 5.13 -39.39 4.08
CA THR A 428 4.85 -40.44 3.10
C THR A 428 3.36 -40.81 3.06
N TRP A 429 2.88 -41.25 1.90
CA TRP A 429 1.52 -41.68 1.66
C TRP A 429 1.48 -43.13 1.24
N ASN A 430 0.66 -43.93 1.91
CA ASN A 430 0.34 -45.29 1.50
C ASN A 430 -1.11 -45.35 0.99
N GLY A 431 -1.27 -45.55 -0.31
CA GLY A 431 -2.58 -45.58 -0.99
C GLY A 431 -3.42 -46.78 -0.66
N GLU A 432 -2.82 -47.95 -0.41
CA GLU A 432 -3.56 -49.20 -0.07
C GLU A 432 -4.15 -49.13 1.34
N LEU A 433 -3.39 -48.57 2.28
CA LEU A 433 -3.84 -48.38 3.66
C LEU A 433 -4.56 -47.07 3.89
N GLN A 434 -4.69 -46.21 2.87
CA GLN A 434 -5.24 -44.84 3.00
C GLN A 434 -4.63 -44.10 4.19
N ARG A 435 -3.29 -44.16 4.32
CA ARG A 435 -2.58 -43.69 5.52
C ARG A 435 -1.43 -42.78 5.21
N VAL A 436 -1.34 -41.69 5.96
CA VAL A 436 -0.18 -40.80 6.02
C VAL A 436 0.73 -41.26 7.15
N THR A 437 2.02 -41.33 6.86
CA THR A 437 3.08 -41.47 7.86
C THR A 437 3.91 -40.21 7.89
N ILE A 438 4.08 -39.64 9.07
CA ILE A 438 4.99 -38.51 9.30
C ILE A 438 6.07 -39.00 10.26
N GLN A 439 7.34 -38.83 9.89
CA GLN A 439 8.47 -39.26 10.70
C GLN A 439 9.45 -38.11 10.96
N LYS A 440 9.84 -37.91 12.22
CA LYS A 440 10.88 -36.96 12.65
C LYS A 440 11.81 -37.62 13.64
N GLY A 441 13.04 -37.93 13.20
CA GLY A 441 13.93 -38.73 14.02
C GLY A 441 13.35 -40.11 14.34
N ALA A 442 13.23 -40.44 15.64
CA ALA A 442 12.59 -41.66 16.11
C ALA A 442 11.04 -41.57 16.18
N ASP A 443 10.48 -40.38 16.12
CA ASP A 443 9.04 -40.20 16.27
C ASP A 443 8.30 -40.49 14.98
N VAL A 444 7.22 -41.27 15.09
CA VAL A 444 6.39 -41.70 13.96
C VAL A 444 4.92 -41.41 14.26
N ILE A 445 4.27 -40.68 13.37
CA ILE A 445 2.85 -40.38 13.44
C ILE A 445 2.16 -41.09 12.27
N LEU A 446 1.15 -41.92 12.56
CA LEU A 446 0.35 -42.63 11.58
C LEU A 446 -1.09 -42.09 11.63
N ILE A 447 -1.60 -41.60 10.50
CA ILE A 447 -2.97 -41.07 10.39
C ILE A 447 -3.67 -41.74 9.21
N THR A 448 -4.76 -42.48 9.50
CA THR A 448 -5.57 -43.12 8.48
C THR A 448 -6.73 -42.18 8.08
N ILE A 449 -7.01 -42.07 6.82
CA ILE A 449 -8.11 -41.24 6.30
C ILE A 449 -9.46 -41.73 6.85
N GLY A 450 -10.27 -40.76 7.31
CA GLY A 450 -11.58 -41.00 7.90
C GLY A 450 -11.57 -41.52 9.35
N ALA A 451 -10.40 -41.87 9.88
CA ALA A 451 -10.30 -42.27 11.28
C ALA A 451 -10.25 -41.06 12.22
N ASP A 452 -10.86 -41.19 13.38
CA ASP A 452 -10.80 -40.23 14.50
C ASP A 452 -9.64 -40.49 15.45
N THR A 453 -8.78 -41.45 15.13
CA THR A 453 -7.66 -41.91 15.94
C THR A 453 -6.40 -41.96 15.10
N ALA A 454 -5.33 -41.34 15.58
CA ALA A 454 -3.97 -41.45 15.05
C ALA A 454 -3.12 -42.32 15.99
N TYR A 455 -1.96 -42.76 15.50
CA TYR A 455 -0.97 -43.46 16.33
C TYR A 455 0.33 -42.63 16.37
N VAL A 456 0.77 -42.34 17.59
CA VAL A 456 2.06 -41.66 17.82
C VAL A 456 2.99 -42.64 18.53
N ASN A 457 4.05 -43.09 17.87
CA ASN A 457 4.99 -44.09 18.39
C ASN A 457 4.26 -45.38 18.85
N GLY A 458 3.25 -45.80 18.11
CA GLY A 458 2.41 -46.95 18.42
C GLY A 458 1.30 -46.69 19.45
N THR A 459 1.25 -45.56 20.11
CA THR A 459 0.20 -45.19 21.07
C THR A 459 -0.95 -44.52 20.37
N ALA A 460 -2.18 -44.96 20.60
CA ALA A 460 -3.40 -44.40 20.05
C ALA A 460 -3.72 -43.04 20.67
N VAL A 461 -3.97 -42.03 19.82
CA VAL A 461 -4.34 -40.67 20.21
C VAL A 461 -5.59 -40.24 19.44
N LYS A 462 -6.60 -39.79 20.14
CA LYS A 462 -7.86 -39.32 19.51
C LYS A 462 -7.64 -37.99 18.83
N LEU A 463 -8.10 -37.87 17.58
CA LEU A 463 -8.08 -36.64 16.80
C LEU A 463 -9.31 -35.80 17.05
N ASP A 464 -9.16 -34.49 17.11
CA ASP A 464 -10.29 -33.53 17.17
C ASP A 464 -11.06 -33.44 15.85
N ALA A 465 -10.44 -33.80 14.74
CA ALA A 465 -11.04 -33.89 13.42
C ALA A 465 -10.38 -35.02 12.61
N ALA A 466 -11.18 -35.82 11.93
CA ALA A 466 -10.67 -36.88 11.05
C ALA A 466 -9.96 -36.30 9.82
N ALA A 467 -8.88 -36.94 9.40
CA ALA A 467 -8.21 -36.63 8.15
C ALA A 467 -9.12 -36.98 6.94
N PHE A 468 -9.04 -36.22 5.88
CA PHE A 468 -9.81 -36.49 4.67
C PHE A 468 -8.99 -36.14 3.40
N VAL A 469 -9.46 -36.66 2.26
CA VAL A 469 -8.90 -36.33 0.95
C VAL A 469 -9.87 -35.47 0.17
N GLU A 470 -9.39 -34.36 -0.38
CA GLU A 470 -10.15 -33.49 -1.27
C GLU A 470 -9.26 -32.99 -2.41
N ASN A 471 -9.75 -33.09 -3.66
CA ASN A 471 -9.01 -32.70 -4.87
C ASN A 471 -7.60 -33.33 -4.95
N GLY A 472 -7.47 -34.60 -4.54
CA GLY A 472 -6.20 -35.31 -4.54
C GLY A 472 -5.17 -34.82 -3.49
N ARG A 473 -5.59 -34.06 -2.50
CA ARG A 473 -4.77 -33.62 -1.36
C ARG A 473 -5.32 -34.13 -0.05
N THR A 474 -4.45 -34.59 0.82
CA THR A 474 -4.82 -35.09 2.15
C THR A 474 -4.74 -33.95 3.16
N TYR A 475 -5.88 -33.65 3.77
CA TYR A 475 -6.03 -32.64 4.82
C TYR A 475 -5.93 -33.29 6.20
N LEU A 476 -5.04 -32.78 7.02
CA LEU A 476 -4.80 -33.25 8.38
C LEU A 476 -5.08 -32.16 9.40
N PRO A 477 -5.41 -32.50 10.67
CA PRO A 477 -5.54 -31.53 11.76
C PRO A 477 -4.21 -30.86 12.02
N LEU A 478 -4.08 -29.57 11.70
CA LEU A 478 -2.83 -28.82 11.75
C LEU A 478 -2.20 -28.82 13.14
N ARG A 479 -3.00 -28.48 14.16
CA ARG A 479 -2.53 -28.36 15.54
C ARG A 479 -1.97 -29.70 16.05
N PHE A 480 -2.71 -30.76 15.90
CA PHE A 480 -2.27 -32.09 16.33
C PHE A 480 -0.90 -32.46 15.74
N VAL A 481 -0.75 -32.32 14.44
CA VAL A 481 0.52 -32.70 13.81
C VAL A 481 1.67 -31.78 14.23
N SER A 482 1.42 -30.48 14.25
CA SER A 482 2.47 -29.50 14.61
C SER A 482 2.96 -29.66 16.05
N GLU A 483 2.04 -29.81 17.00
CA GLU A 483 2.36 -29.99 18.41
C GLU A 483 3.04 -31.35 18.66
N THR A 484 2.62 -32.42 17.98
CA THR A 484 3.29 -33.71 18.06
C THR A 484 4.72 -33.67 17.51
N LEU A 485 5.00 -32.77 16.55
CA LEU A 485 6.33 -32.51 16.04
C LEU A 485 7.14 -31.52 16.90
N GLY A 486 6.62 -31.13 18.07
CA GLY A 486 7.32 -30.28 19.05
C GLY A 486 7.17 -28.78 18.83
N ALA A 487 6.25 -28.33 17.99
CA ALA A 487 5.98 -26.92 17.75
C ALA A 487 4.83 -26.41 18.61
N GLN A 488 4.78 -25.11 18.87
CA GLN A 488 3.63 -24.41 19.49
C GLN A 488 2.71 -23.86 18.41
N VAL A 489 1.38 -23.89 18.63
CA VAL A 489 0.40 -23.40 17.68
C VAL A 489 -0.51 -22.35 18.31
N ALA A 490 -0.45 -21.13 17.81
CA ALA A 490 -1.30 -20.02 18.17
C ALA A 490 -2.31 -19.70 17.06
N TRP A 491 -3.52 -19.28 17.44
CA TRP A 491 -4.57 -18.82 16.53
C TRP A 491 -4.87 -17.35 16.79
N ASN A 492 -4.89 -16.56 15.73
CA ASN A 492 -5.35 -15.18 15.75
C ASN A 492 -6.70 -15.10 15.03
N GLU A 493 -7.76 -14.85 15.81
CA GLU A 493 -9.14 -14.80 15.32
C GLU A 493 -9.37 -13.60 14.41
N ALA A 494 -8.77 -12.44 14.72
CA ALA A 494 -8.95 -11.21 13.95
C ALA A 494 -8.34 -11.32 12.54
N GLU A 495 -7.15 -11.91 12.45
CA GLU A 495 -6.42 -12.06 11.19
C GLU A 495 -6.72 -13.38 10.47
N LYS A 496 -7.49 -14.29 11.11
CA LYS A 496 -7.71 -15.65 10.61
C LYS A 496 -6.40 -16.38 10.30
N THR A 497 -5.37 -16.15 11.14
CA THR A 497 -4.03 -16.72 10.96
C THR A 497 -3.70 -17.77 12.00
N VAL A 498 -2.92 -18.76 11.58
CA VAL A 498 -2.27 -19.71 12.47
C VAL A 498 -0.78 -19.45 12.44
N THR A 499 -0.19 -19.22 13.60
CA THR A 499 1.27 -19.14 13.79
C THR A 499 1.76 -20.43 14.44
N ILE A 500 2.73 -21.09 13.82
CA ILE A 500 3.40 -22.28 14.33
C ILE A 500 4.83 -21.88 14.64
N THR A 501 5.22 -21.98 15.89
CA THR A 501 6.57 -21.63 16.36
C THR A 501 7.33 -22.93 16.68
N LYS A 502 8.49 -23.10 16.01
CA LYS A 502 9.38 -24.25 16.18
C LYS A 502 10.17 -24.16 17.47
#